data_51827cd53f19dfe59865013509de290c
#
_entry.id   51827cd53f19dfe59865013509de290c
#
_cell.length_a   1.000
_cell.length_b   1.000
_cell.length_c   1.000
_cell.angle_alpha   90.00
_cell.angle_beta   90.00
_cell.angle_gamma   90.00
#
_symmetry.space_group_name_H-M   'P 1'
#
loop_
_entity.id
_entity.type
_entity.pdbx_description
1 polymer ?
#
loop_
_entity_poly.entity_id
_entity_poly.type
_entity_poly.pdbx_seq_one_letter_code
_entity_poly.pdbx_strand_id
1 'polypeptide(L)'
;TALNASYVARDELIASALAQEGMEYIRSVRDNNYLNNRSSWLTGLSTLGCYNNAASYCIVDPTLGDVNTTPSAISASALASVPVLKVTSTGLYNHRTIATNTNTRFKRTVQLTTVNGNEVKVMVVVSWISAHQSYSVTVTDNLQNWL
;
A
#
# COMPACT_ATOMS: atom_id res chain seq x y z
N THR A 1 -0.58 -29.33 7.79
CA THR A 1 0.21 -30.24 6.94
C THR A 1 1.39 -29.51 6.31
N ALA A 2 2.38 -30.26 5.85
CA ALA A 2 3.54 -29.69 5.15
C ALA A 2 3.13 -28.91 3.89
N LEU A 3 2.09 -29.33 3.20
CA LEU A 3 1.58 -28.64 2.01
C LEU A 3 0.99 -27.28 2.37
N ASN A 4 0.19 -27.19 3.44
CA ASN A 4 -0.35 -25.90 3.92
C ASN A 4 0.75 -24.94 4.35
N ALA A 5 1.78 -25.43 5.05
CA ALA A 5 2.93 -24.62 5.43
C ALA A 5 3.68 -24.05 4.21
N SER A 6 3.79 -24.84 3.15
CA SER A 6 4.41 -24.41 1.89
C SER A 6 3.61 -23.29 1.20
N TYR A 7 2.28 -23.40 1.17
CA TYR A 7 1.42 -22.34 0.61
C TYR A 7 1.48 -21.05 1.43
N VAL A 8 1.48 -21.15 2.76
CA VAL A 8 1.62 -19.98 3.63
C VAL A 8 2.97 -19.28 3.40
N ALA A 9 4.07 -20.03 3.33
CA ALA A 9 5.39 -19.48 3.07
C ALA A 9 5.47 -18.76 1.72
N ARG A 10 4.86 -19.33 0.68
CA ARG A 10 4.77 -18.68 -0.64
C ARG A 10 3.98 -17.38 -0.56
N ASP A 11 2.83 -17.40 0.11
CA ASP A 11 1.98 -16.22 0.24
C ASP A 11 2.67 -15.12 1.05
N GLU A 12 3.44 -15.47 2.07
CA GLU A 12 4.25 -14.51 2.83
C GLU A 12 5.32 -13.83 1.97
N LEU A 13 5.96 -14.55 1.06
CA LEU A 13 6.92 -13.97 0.12
C LEU A 13 6.23 -12.98 -0.83
N ILE A 14 5.07 -13.35 -1.38
CA ILE A 14 4.28 -12.47 -2.23
C ILE A 14 3.85 -11.22 -1.45
N ALA A 15 3.31 -11.41 -0.25
CA ALA A 15 2.85 -10.32 0.59
C ALA A 15 3.97 -9.36 0.97
N SER A 16 5.17 -9.88 1.27
CA SER A 16 6.34 -9.06 1.56
C SER A 16 6.75 -8.21 0.36
N ALA A 17 6.74 -8.78 -0.84
CA ALA A 17 7.02 -8.03 -2.07
C ALA A 17 5.97 -6.95 -2.33
N LEU A 18 4.69 -7.25 -2.12
CA LEU A 18 3.59 -6.28 -2.27
C LEU A 18 3.67 -5.16 -1.25
N ALA A 19 4.08 -5.45 -0.01
CA ALA A 19 4.28 -4.45 1.02
C ALA A 19 5.43 -3.50 0.66
N GLN A 20 6.54 -4.03 0.19
CA GLN A 20 7.68 -3.24 -0.29
C GLN A 20 7.30 -2.37 -1.49
N GLU A 21 6.55 -2.91 -2.44
CA GLU A 21 6.05 -2.15 -3.59
C GLU A 21 5.21 -0.95 -3.13
N GLY A 22 4.32 -1.14 -2.18
CA GLY A 22 3.51 -0.06 -1.59
C GLY A 22 4.38 1.01 -0.93
N MET A 23 5.39 0.60 -0.17
CA MET A 23 6.32 1.51 0.49
C MET A 23 7.14 2.33 -0.53
N GLU A 24 7.66 1.66 -1.56
CA GLU A 24 8.42 2.33 -2.62
C GLU A 24 7.55 3.32 -3.41
N TYR A 25 6.27 3.01 -3.60
CA TYR A 25 5.35 3.95 -4.23
C TYR A 25 5.22 5.25 -3.41
N ILE A 26 5.04 5.16 -2.10
CA ILE A 26 4.95 6.34 -1.23
C ILE A 26 6.26 7.13 -1.23
N ARG A 27 7.40 6.44 -1.20
CA ARG A 27 8.71 7.09 -1.32
C ARG A 27 8.84 7.83 -2.65
N SER A 28 8.39 7.24 -3.74
CA SER A 28 8.45 7.86 -5.06
C SER A 28 7.60 9.13 -5.14
N VAL A 29 6.46 9.17 -4.47
CA VAL A 29 5.64 10.40 -4.38
C VAL A 29 6.41 11.51 -3.67
N ARG A 30 7.02 11.21 -2.51
CA ARG A 30 7.87 12.16 -1.79
C ARG A 30 9.02 12.66 -2.66
N ASP A 31 9.76 11.74 -3.28
CA ASP A 31 10.93 12.08 -4.09
C ASP A 31 10.53 12.92 -5.31
N ASN A 32 9.39 12.61 -5.91
CA ASN A 32 8.86 13.38 -7.02
C ASN A 32 8.44 14.81 -6.62
N ASN A 33 7.87 14.95 -5.42
CA ASN A 33 7.58 16.28 -4.87
C ASN A 33 8.85 17.14 -4.76
N TYR A 34 9.93 16.52 -4.36
CA TYR A 34 11.23 17.14 -4.24
C TYR A 34 11.79 17.57 -5.59
N LEU A 35 11.84 16.61 -6.54
CA LEU A 35 12.39 16.84 -7.87
C LEU A 35 11.62 17.90 -8.66
N ASN A 36 10.32 18.03 -8.42
CA ASN A 36 9.46 19.01 -9.10
C ASN A 36 9.26 20.31 -8.30
N ASN A 37 10.03 20.55 -7.26
CA ASN A 37 9.95 21.75 -6.43
C ASN A 37 8.51 22.06 -5.96
N ARG A 38 7.79 21.04 -5.53
CA ARG A 38 6.43 21.20 -4.99
C ARG A 38 6.47 22.04 -3.71
N SER A 39 5.37 22.71 -3.39
CA SER A 39 5.25 23.56 -2.20
C SER A 39 5.47 22.83 -0.88
N SER A 40 5.28 21.51 -0.87
CA SER A 40 5.52 20.65 0.29
C SER A 40 6.06 19.30 -0.17
N TRP A 41 6.95 18.74 0.61
CA TRP A 41 7.46 17.38 0.41
C TRP A 41 6.38 16.30 0.59
N LEU A 42 5.26 16.67 1.22
CA LEU A 42 4.10 15.80 1.44
C LEU A 42 2.93 16.10 0.50
N THR A 43 3.14 16.87 -0.57
CA THR A 43 2.10 17.16 -1.55
C THR A 43 1.48 15.83 -2.07
N GLY A 44 0.16 15.73 -2.02
CA GLY A 44 -0.57 14.52 -2.41
C GLY A 44 -0.59 13.42 -1.33
N LEU A 45 0.20 13.52 -0.28
CA LEU A 45 0.20 12.57 0.84
C LEU A 45 -0.54 13.11 2.06
N SER A 46 -0.30 14.37 2.44
CA SER A 46 -0.90 14.98 3.63
C SER A 46 -2.39 15.22 3.53
N THR A 47 -2.94 15.17 2.32
CA THR A 47 -4.39 15.33 2.07
C THR A 47 -5.15 14.00 2.02
N LEU A 48 -4.45 12.88 2.15
CA LEU A 48 -5.08 11.56 2.13
C LEU A 48 -5.94 11.33 3.37
N GLY A 49 -7.07 10.67 3.20
CA GLY A 49 -7.97 10.34 4.31
C GLY A 49 -7.33 9.45 5.38
N CYS A 50 -6.26 8.73 5.06
CA CYS A 50 -5.51 7.89 5.98
C CYS A 50 -4.32 8.61 6.63
N TYR A 51 -4.12 9.89 6.36
CA TYR A 51 -3.07 10.69 6.97
C TYR A 51 -3.52 11.15 8.36
N ASN A 52 -2.79 10.75 9.38
CA ASN A 52 -3.14 10.99 10.79
C ASN A 52 -4.55 10.52 11.17
N ASN A 53 -5.03 9.47 10.53
CA ASN A 53 -6.36 8.92 10.77
C ASN A 53 -6.31 7.39 10.77
N ALA A 54 -6.29 6.81 11.96
CA ALA A 54 -6.21 5.35 12.12
C ALA A 54 -7.51 4.62 11.70
N ALA A 55 -8.61 5.34 11.53
CA ALA A 55 -9.88 4.76 11.09
C ALA A 55 -10.02 4.68 9.56
N SER A 56 -9.07 5.22 8.81
CA SER A 56 -9.08 5.23 7.36
C SER A 56 -7.88 4.51 6.78
N TYR A 57 -8.10 3.85 5.66
CA TYR A 57 -7.08 3.12 4.92
C TYR A 57 -6.94 3.71 3.52
N CYS A 58 -5.71 3.83 3.05
CA CYS A 58 -5.44 4.18 1.65
C CYS A 58 -5.05 2.93 0.88
N ILE A 59 -5.44 2.90 -0.38
CA ILE A 59 -4.95 1.92 -1.36
C ILE A 59 -4.05 2.64 -2.35
N VAL A 60 -3.05 1.94 -2.85
CA VAL A 60 -2.12 2.47 -3.85
C VAL A 60 -2.04 1.53 -5.04
N ASP A 61 -1.87 2.09 -6.22
CA ASP A 61 -1.70 1.34 -7.46
C ASP A 61 -0.51 1.89 -8.26
N PRO A 62 0.68 1.28 -8.07
CA PRO A 62 1.89 1.72 -8.79
C PRO A 62 1.80 1.55 -10.31
N THR A 63 0.85 0.76 -10.81
CA THR A 63 0.71 0.53 -12.26
C THR A 63 0.04 1.69 -13.00
N LEU A 64 -0.48 2.69 -12.27
CA LEU A 64 -1.07 3.86 -12.90
C LEU A 64 -0.05 4.78 -13.57
N GLY A 65 1.23 4.54 -13.38
CA GLY A 65 2.30 5.16 -14.17
C GLY A 65 2.58 6.63 -13.88
N ASP A 66 1.81 7.26 -13.01
CA ASP A 66 1.99 8.67 -12.65
C ASP A 66 2.20 8.79 -11.14
N VAL A 67 3.43 9.09 -10.76
CA VAL A 67 3.79 9.35 -9.36
C VAL A 67 3.14 10.62 -8.79
N ASN A 68 2.55 11.44 -9.65
CA ASN A 68 1.76 12.60 -9.23
C ASN A 68 0.31 12.21 -8.90
N THR A 69 -0.10 11.00 -9.23
CA THR A 69 -1.45 10.53 -8.93
C THR A 69 -1.60 10.39 -7.41
N THR A 70 -2.56 11.09 -6.86
CA THR A 70 -2.87 10.97 -5.44
C THR A 70 -3.39 9.57 -5.15
N PRO A 71 -2.83 8.84 -4.19
CA PRO A 71 -3.35 7.55 -3.80
C PRO A 71 -4.83 7.63 -3.42
N SER A 72 -5.62 6.67 -3.85
CA SER A 72 -7.03 6.62 -3.49
C SER A 72 -7.17 6.31 -2.01
N ALA A 73 -7.94 7.13 -1.31
CA ALA A 73 -8.28 6.90 0.08
C ALA A 73 -9.67 6.30 0.18
N ILE A 74 -9.80 5.28 0.99
CA ILE A 74 -11.09 4.73 1.37
C ILE A 74 -11.27 4.86 2.86
N SER A 75 -12.42 5.32 3.29
CA SER A 75 -12.81 5.28 4.70
C SER A 75 -13.38 3.91 4.97
N ALA A 76 -12.74 3.17 5.86
CA ALA A 76 -13.19 1.85 6.25
C ALA A 76 -13.14 1.72 7.77
N SER A 77 -14.27 1.40 8.36
CA SER A 77 -14.33 1.05 9.78
C SER A 77 -13.78 -0.37 10.04
N ALA A 78 -13.60 -1.14 8.98
CA ALA A 78 -13.06 -2.50 9.04
C ALA A 78 -12.26 -2.81 7.77
N LEU A 79 -11.25 -3.64 7.92
CA LEU A 79 -10.43 -4.12 6.83
C LEU A 79 -11.25 -4.86 5.75
N ALA A 80 -12.39 -5.43 6.12
CA ALA A 80 -13.29 -6.10 5.19
C ALA A 80 -13.77 -5.19 4.05
N SER A 81 -13.84 -3.88 4.27
CA SER A 81 -14.25 -2.89 3.26
C SER A 81 -13.16 -2.58 2.23
N VAL A 82 -11.92 -2.97 2.49
CA VAL A 82 -10.79 -2.74 1.58
C VAL A 82 -10.88 -3.72 0.41
N PRO A 83 -10.83 -3.25 -0.85
CA PRO A 83 -10.83 -4.16 -2.00
C PRO A 83 -9.54 -4.98 -2.07
N VAL A 84 -9.65 -6.19 -2.58
CA VAL A 84 -8.47 -7.02 -2.86
C VAL A 84 -7.70 -6.47 -4.05
N LEU A 85 -6.40 -6.70 -4.07
CA LEU A 85 -5.57 -6.50 -5.26
C LEU A 85 -5.99 -7.46 -6.36
N LYS A 86 -5.88 -7.01 -7.59
CA LYS A 86 -6.06 -7.82 -8.79
C LYS A 86 -4.70 -8.10 -9.41
N VAL A 87 -4.62 -9.13 -10.22
CA VAL A 87 -3.40 -9.49 -10.93
C VAL A 87 -3.68 -9.68 -12.40
N THR A 88 -2.77 -9.16 -13.25
CA THR A 88 -2.81 -9.38 -14.69
C THR A 88 -2.31 -10.77 -15.04
N SER A 89 -2.51 -11.20 -16.30
CA SER A 89 -1.94 -12.45 -16.82
C SER A 89 -0.41 -12.47 -16.80
N THR A 90 0.24 -11.31 -16.73
CA THR A 90 1.70 -11.17 -16.66
C THR A 90 2.23 -11.02 -15.24
N GLY A 91 1.35 -11.07 -14.22
CA GLY A 91 1.75 -11.05 -12.82
C GLY A 91 1.86 -9.65 -12.19
N LEU A 92 1.30 -8.61 -12.81
CA LEU A 92 1.27 -7.26 -12.22
C LEU A 92 0.06 -7.09 -11.32
N TYR A 93 0.30 -6.71 -10.07
CA TYR A 93 -0.74 -6.44 -9.08
C TYR A 93 -1.24 -5.01 -9.18
N ASN A 94 -2.56 -4.82 -9.16
CA ASN A 94 -3.19 -3.53 -9.39
C ASN A 94 -4.60 -3.46 -8.78
N HIS A 95 -5.25 -2.29 -8.92
CA HIS A 95 -6.65 -2.08 -8.54
C HIS A 95 -7.55 -1.75 -9.74
N ARG A 96 -7.11 -2.01 -10.94
CA ARG A 96 -7.85 -1.65 -12.16
C ARG A 96 -8.98 -2.64 -12.44
N THR A 97 -10.12 -2.09 -12.84
CA THR A 97 -11.25 -2.89 -13.31
C THR A 97 -11.09 -3.16 -14.81
N ILE A 98 -10.33 -4.18 -15.14
CA ILE A 98 -10.10 -4.66 -16.50
C ILE A 98 -10.53 -6.12 -16.56
N ALA A 99 -11.23 -6.51 -17.63
CA ALA A 99 -11.81 -7.85 -17.76
C ALA A 99 -10.79 -8.99 -17.66
N THR A 100 -9.53 -8.76 -18.02
CA THR A 100 -8.45 -9.75 -17.98
C THR A 100 -7.77 -9.86 -16.62
N ASN A 101 -8.10 -8.99 -15.67
CA ASN A 101 -7.55 -9.03 -14.32
C ASN A 101 -8.32 -10.00 -13.45
N THR A 102 -7.59 -10.74 -12.61
CA THR A 102 -8.15 -11.70 -11.67
C THR A 102 -8.02 -11.17 -10.25
N ASN A 103 -9.05 -11.34 -9.43
CA ASN A 103 -8.97 -11.02 -8.01
C ASN A 103 -7.96 -11.95 -7.32
N THR A 104 -7.10 -11.34 -6.49
CA THR A 104 -6.24 -12.09 -5.58
C THR A 104 -6.90 -12.17 -4.21
N ARG A 105 -6.26 -12.87 -3.27
CA ARG A 105 -6.67 -12.88 -1.87
C ARG A 105 -6.08 -11.74 -1.05
N PHE A 106 -5.12 -10.98 -1.61
CA PHE A 106 -4.35 -9.98 -0.88
C PHE A 106 -5.05 -8.64 -0.83
N LYS A 107 -5.06 -8.04 0.37
CA LYS A 107 -5.43 -6.64 0.59
C LYS A 107 -4.20 -5.88 1.02
N ARG A 108 -3.94 -4.74 0.41
CA ARG A 108 -2.83 -3.86 0.79
C ARG A 108 -3.38 -2.51 1.22
N THR A 109 -2.98 -2.07 2.40
CA THR A 109 -3.36 -0.78 2.96
C THR A 109 -2.12 0.03 3.33
N VAL A 110 -2.28 1.35 3.26
CA VAL A 110 -1.25 2.31 3.64
C VAL A 110 -1.85 3.28 4.64
N GLN A 111 -1.11 3.58 5.70
CA GLN A 111 -1.43 4.63 6.66
C GLN A 111 -0.19 5.48 6.92
N LEU A 112 -0.40 6.78 7.11
CA LEU A 112 0.66 7.74 7.37
C LEU A 112 0.38 8.45 8.69
N THR A 113 1.43 8.63 9.50
CA THR A 113 1.33 9.31 10.79
C THR A 113 2.49 10.29 10.95
N THR A 114 2.18 11.53 11.27
CA THR A 114 3.19 12.54 11.54
C THR A 114 4.00 12.17 12.79
N VAL A 115 5.33 12.20 12.68
CA VAL A 115 6.24 12.11 13.82
C VAL A 115 6.61 13.54 14.27
N ASN A 116 7.00 14.37 13.32
CA ASN A 116 7.28 15.80 13.51
C ASN A 116 7.21 16.52 12.15
N GLY A 117 7.57 17.80 12.10
CA GLY A 117 7.50 18.59 10.87
C GLY A 117 8.39 18.10 9.71
N ASN A 118 9.38 17.27 10.01
CA ASN A 118 10.35 16.75 9.04
C ASN A 118 10.30 15.22 8.90
N GLU A 119 9.34 14.56 9.53
CA GLU A 119 9.30 13.11 9.56
C GLU A 119 7.86 12.59 9.61
N VAL A 120 7.57 11.62 8.76
CA VAL A 120 6.29 10.91 8.71
C VAL A 120 6.55 9.42 8.73
N LYS A 121 5.84 8.71 9.59
CA LYS A 121 5.84 7.25 9.63
C LYS A 121 4.85 6.72 8.61
N VAL A 122 5.29 5.79 7.77
CA VAL A 122 4.45 5.07 6.81
C VAL A 122 4.35 3.63 7.24
N MET A 123 3.13 3.11 7.27
CA MET A 123 2.86 1.71 7.56
C MET A 123 2.10 1.10 6.38
N VAL A 124 2.66 0.04 5.80
CA VAL A 124 2.02 -0.74 4.74
C VAL A 124 1.72 -2.12 5.29
N VAL A 125 0.47 -2.53 5.18
CA VAL A 125 0.01 -3.85 5.62
C VAL A 125 -0.56 -4.59 4.43
N VAL A 126 -0.10 -5.81 4.22
CA VAL A 126 -0.69 -6.75 3.27
C VAL A 126 -1.27 -7.91 4.08
N SER A 127 -2.56 -8.15 3.90
CA SER A 127 -3.29 -9.17 4.64
C SER A 127 -4.01 -10.13 3.69
N TRP A 128 -4.19 -11.36 4.12
CA TRP A 128 -4.92 -12.39 3.35
C TRP A 128 -5.49 -13.44 4.29
N ILE A 129 -6.40 -14.23 3.75
CA ILE A 129 -6.98 -15.37 4.45
C ILE A 129 -6.61 -16.64 3.68
N SER A 130 -6.14 -17.65 4.40
CA SER A 130 -5.83 -18.97 3.86
C SER A 130 -6.25 -20.03 4.85
N ALA A 131 -7.01 -21.05 4.38
CA ALA A 131 -7.52 -22.12 5.24
C ALA A 131 -8.26 -21.61 6.47
N HIS A 132 -9.10 -20.57 6.31
CA HIS A 132 -9.90 -19.91 7.36
C HIS A 132 -9.06 -19.16 8.42
N GLN A 133 -7.76 -18.97 8.19
CA GLN A 133 -6.91 -18.20 9.08
C GLN A 133 -6.46 -16.90 8.40
N SER A 134 -6.36 -15.85 9.22
CA SER A 134 -5.90 -14.53 8.79
C SER A 134 -4.39 -14.40 8.97
N TYR A 135 -3.72 -13.88 7.96
CA TYR A 135 -2.28 -13.61 7.95
C TYR A 135 -2.04 -12.16 7.53
N SER A 136 -0.93 -11.61 7.96
CA SER A 136 -0.51 -10.28 7.51
C SER A 136 1.00 -10.13 7.53
N VAL A 137 1.47 -9.23 6.65
CA VAL A 137 2.85 -8.72 6.64
C VAL A 137 2.77 -7.22 6.78
N THR A 138 3.54 -6.65 7.69
CA THR A 138 3.61 -5.21 7.93
C THR A 138 5.02 -4.71 7.66
N VAL A 139 5.12 -3.66 6.86
CA VAL A 139 6.36 -2.91 6.64
C VAL A 139 6.14 -1.49 7.14
N THR A 140 7.05 -1.02 7.96
CA THR A 140 7.03 0.33 8.52
C THR A 140 8.35 1.03 8.19
N ASP A 141 8.26 2.27 7.76
CA ASP A 141 9.43 3.12 7.54
C ASP A 141 9.09 4.58 7.82
N ASN A 142 10.10 5.36 8.13
CA ASN A 142 9.95 6.78 8.35
C ASN A 142 10.48 7.56 7.14
N LEU A 143 9.63 8.39 6.56
CA LEU A 143 10.02 9.32 5.52
C LEU A 143 10.56 10.59 6.14
N GLN A 144 11.71 11.04 5.65
CA GLN A 144 12.36 12.26 6.09
C GLN A 144 12.17 13.37 5.05
N ASN A 145 12.07 14.59 5.54
CA ASN A 145 12.21 15.78 4.70
C ASN A 145 13.71 16.08 4.56
N TRP A 146 14.22 15.99 3.34
CA TRP A 146 15.65 16.16 3.05
C TRP A 146 16.08 17.61 2.84
N LEU A 147 15.17 18.54 3.00
CA LEU A 147 15.48 19.98 2.86
C LEU A 147 16.11 20.57 4.11
#